data_6cf291346c996c0d38a196dc7e60290f
#
_entry.id   6cf291346c996c0d38a196dc7e60290f
#
_cell.length_a   1.000
_cell.length_b   1.000
_cell.length_c   1.000
_cell.angle_alpha   90.00
_cell.angle_beta   90.00
_cell.angle_gamma   90.00
#
_symmetry.space_group_name_H-M   'P 1'
#
loop_
_entity.id
_entity.type
_entity.pdbx_description
1 polymer ?
#
loop_
_entity_poly.entity_id
_entity_poly.type
_entity_poly.pdbx_seq_one_letter_code
_entity_poly.pdbx_strand_id
1 'polypeptide(L)'
;MTTDQITLRSPAPDEMRAFFGPIADAFSEDMSEPEFDTERRLLEPERCVSAFDGDRRVGSSAAYSFRLTVPGGEVGAAGITGVGVLPDHRRRGILRQMMAWLHDDAIRRGEAVAVLGASEGAIYQRFGYGQGTTTSTFSLDPAHARFRDPVPPDPSRRIRMVDEDEAARIFPMVYDAVRGDIPGAVGRSEDKWRLYMLGDAD
;
A
#
# COMPACT_ATOMS: atom_id res chain seq x y z
N MET A 1 -9.26 1.74 39.14
CA MET A 1 -8.70 2.20 37.85
C MET A 1 -8.63 0.97 36.96
N THR A 2 -9.61 0.80 36.10
CA THR A 2 -9.63 -0.28 35.11
C THR A 2 -8.48 0.02 34.13
N THR A 3 -7.51 -0.89 34.07
CA THR A 3 -6.44 -0.77 33.08
C THR A 3 -7.11 -0.91 31.72
N ASP A 4 -7.14 0.18 30.96
CA ASP A 4 -7.63 0.22 29.57
C ASP A 4 -6.78 -0.77 28.75
N GLN A 5 -7.24 -2.01 28.66
CA GLN A 5 -6.50 -3.08 28.00
C GLN A 5 -6.90 -3.06 26.52
N ILE A 6 -6.05 -2.45 25.69
CA ILE A 6 -6.21 -2.55 24.23
C ILE A 6 -5.98 -4.00 23.81
N THR A 7 -6.93 -4.56 23.09
CA THR A 7 -6.83 -5.89 22.49
C THR A 7 -6.59 -5.78 20.98
N LEU A 8 -5.80 -6.72 20.45
CA LEU A 8 -5.50 -6.78 19.01
C LEU A 8 -6.00 -8.10 18.44
N ARG A 9 -6.65 -8.05 17.29
CA ARG A 9 -7.01 -9.23 16.51
C ARG A 9 -7.19 -8.91 15.04
N SER A 10 -7.10 -9.92 14.20
CA SER A 10 -7.52 -9.79 12.80
C SER A 10 -9.04 -9.59 12.70
N PRO A 11 -9.52 -8.81 11.74
CA PRO A 11 -10.96 -8.73 11.45
C PRO A 11 -11.45 -10.05 10.85
N ALA A 12 -12.68 -10.44 11.17
CA ALA A 12 -13.37 -11.49 10.43
C ALA A 12 -13.76 -10.95 9.02
N PRO A 13 -14.01 -11.84 8.04
CA PRO A 13 -14.34 -11.41 6.67
C PRO A 13 -15.54 -10.44 6.58
N ASP A 14 -16.54 -10.62 7.43
CA ASP A 14 -17.72 -9.77 7.55
C ASP A 14 -17.47 -8.44 8.30
N GLU A 15 -16.32 -8.33 8.98
CA GLU A 15 -15.91 -7.11 9.67
C GLU A 15 -15.02 -6.19 8.80
N MET A 16 -14.69 -6.59 7.57
CA MET A 16 -13.77 -5.82 6.72
C MET A 16 -14.27 -4.39 6.45
N ARG A 17 -15.57 -4.17 6.29
CA ARG A 17 -16.11 -2.81 6.15
C ARG A 17 -15.81 -1.94 7.38
N ALA A 18 -16.06 -2.48 8.57
CA ALA A 18 -15.79 -1.77 9.82
C ALA A 18 -14.28 -1.64 10.12
N PHE A 19 -13.45 -2.50 9.54
CA PHE A 19 -11.99 -2.41 9.63
C PHE A 19 -11.45 -1.10 9.05
N PHE A 20 -12.02 -0.59 7.96
CA PHE A 20 -11.57 0.65 7.32
C PHE A 20 -11.99 1.92 8.09
N GLY A 21 -12.96 1.86 9.00
CA GLY A 21 -13.45 3.03 9.74
C GLY A 21 -12.34 3.84 10.42
N PRO A 22 -11.51 3.27 11.32
CA PRO A 22 -10.42 4.02 11.95
C PRO A 22 -9.38 4.58 10.98
N ILE A 23 -9.22 3.97 9.79
CA ILE A 23 -8.33 4.46 8.74
C ILE A 23 -8.94 5.72 8.12
N ALA A 24 -10.17 5.65 7.65
CA ALA A 24 -10.91 6.78 7.07
C ALA A 24 -10.97 7.98 8.05
N ASP A 25 -11.33 7.74 9.31
CA ASP A 25 -11.35 8.76 10.36
C ASP A 25 -9.97 9.38 10.61
N ALA A 26 -8.89 8.57 10.57
CA ALA A 26 -7.53 9.07 10.84
C ALA A 26 -7.02 9.99 9.73
N PHE A 27 -7.47 9.77 8.48
CA PHE A 27 -7.12 10.57 7.31
C PHE A 27 -8.17 11.64 6.97
N SER A 28 -9.31 11.65 7.68
CA SER A 28 -10.46 12.55 7.40
C SER A 28 -10.97 12.36 5.96
N GLU A 29 -11.02 11.12 5.52
CA GLU A 29 -11.47 10.69 4.20
C GLU A 29 -12.67 9.77 4.34
N ASP A 30 -13.60 9.87 3.40
CA ASP A 30 -14.71 8.91 3.26
C ASP A 30 -14.32 7.86 2.22
N MET A 31 -14.45 6.59 2.57
CA MET A 31 -14.21 5.49 1.65
C MET A 31 -15.51 5.18 0.86
N SER A 32 -15.47 5.38 -0.42
CA SER A 32 -16.55 5.01 -1.35
C SER A 32 -16.71 3.49 -1.47
N GLU A 33 -17.87 3.03 -1.97
CA GLU A 33 -18.09 1.59 -2.20
C GLU A 33 -17.09 0.98 -3.21
N PRO A 34 -16.77 1.63 -4.35
CA PRO A 34 -15.77 1.11 -5.26
C PRO A 34 -14.37 0.97 -4.65
N GLU A 35 -13.95 1.96 -3.86
CA GLU A 35 -12.66 1.91 -3.14
C GLU A 35 -12.63 0.77 -2.13
N PHE A 36 -13.72 0.60 -1.35
CA PHE A 36 -13.85 -0.51 -0.42
C PHE A 36 -13.75 -1.86 -1.14
N ASP A 37 -14.49 -2.03 -2.24
CA ASP A 37 -14.48 -3.26 -3.02
C ASP A 37 -13.09 -3.56 -3.61
N THR A 38 -12.34 -2.54 -4.00
CA THR A 38 -10.96 -2.66 -4.46
C THR A 38 -10.03 -3.09 -3.32
N GLU A 39 -10.04 -2.36 -2.22
CA GLU A 39 -9.14 -2.61 -1.09
C GLU A 39 -9.38 -3.98 -0.43
N ARG A 40 -10.65 -4.39 -0.22
CA ARG A 40 -10.97 -5.70 0.37
C ARG A 40 -10.54 -6.89 -0.49
N ARG A 41 -10.35 -6.71 -1.81
CA ARG A 41 -9.84 -7.75 -2.72
C ARG A 41 -8.32 -7.83 -2.68
N LEU A 42 -7.65 -6.72 -2.38
CA LEU A 42 -6.19 -6.63 -2.31
C LEU A 42 -5.62 -7.04 -0.96
N LEU A 43 -6.42 -6.92 0.10
CA LEU A 43 -5.99 -7.23 1.47
C LEU A 43 -6.34 -8.67 1.87
N GLU A 44 -5.40 -9.33 2.51
CA GLU A 44 -5.58 -10.61 3.19
C GLU A 44 -6.08 -10.34 4.61
N PRO A 45 -7.30 -10.78 5.02
CA PRO A 45 -7.84 -10.47 6.36
C PRO A 45 -6.90 -10.88 7.51
N GLU A 46 -6.18 -11.98 7.36
CA GLU A 46 -5.19 -12.47 8.33
C GLU A 46 -3.94 -11.59 8.43
N ARG A 47 -3.73 -10.69 7.46
CA ARG A 47 -2.69 -9.66 7.47
C ARG A 47 -3.20 -8.29 7.90
N CYS A 48 -4.46 -8.23 8.33
CA CYS A 48 -5.08 -7.05 8.90
C CYS A 48 -5.10 -7.16 10.42
N VAL A 49 -4.87 -6.06 11.11
CA VAL A 49 -4.96 -5.95 12.57
C VAL A 49 -5.91 -4.83 12.97
N SER A 50 -6.83 -5.12 13.86
CA SER A 50 -7.69 -4.14 14.52
C SER A 50 -7.32 -4.03 16.00
N ALA A 51 -7.29 -2.82 16.52
CA ALA A 51 -7.14 -2.51 17.93
C ALA A 51 -8.50 -2.13 18.52
N PHE A 52 -8.82 -2.70 19.67
CA PHE A 52 -10.09 -2.50 20.38
C PHE A 52 -9.85 -1.97 21.79
N ASP A 53 -10.69 -1.01 22.19
CA ASP A 53 -10.89 -0.57 23.56
C ASP A 53 -12.28 -1.05 23.99
N GLY A 54 -12.34 -2.12 24.74
CA GLY A 54 -13.57 -2.89 24.94
C GLY A 54 -14.10 -3.40 23.59
N ASP A 55 -15.34 -3.07 23.26
CA ASP A 55 -15.98 -3.45 21.99
C ASP A 55 -15.77 -2.43 20.85
N ARG A 56 -15.18 -1.28 21.17
CA ARG A 56 -14.97 -0.20 20.18
C ARG A 56 -13.65 -0.44 19.42
N ARG A 57 -13.72 -0.55 18.09
CA ARG A 57 -12.54 -0.54 17.23
C ARG A 57 -11.95 0.87 17.19
N VAL A 58 -10.70 1.02 17.61
CA VAL A 58 -10.02 2.31 17.80
C VAL A 58 -8.77 2.48 16.95
N GLY A 59 -8.38 1.44 16.25
CA GLY A 59 -7.27 1.47 15.30
C GLY A 59 -7.32 0.30 14.35
N SER A 60 -6.75 0.50 13.16
CA SER A 60 -6.61 -0.51 12.12
C SER A 60 -5.31 -0.32 11.35
N SER A 61 -4.75 -1.42 10.87
CA SER A 61 -3.63 -1.43 9.94
C SER A 61 -3.55 -2.78 9.24
N ALA A 62 -2.90 -2.82 8.06
CA ALA A 62 -2.72 -4.04 7.30
C ALA A 62 -1.33 -4.13 6.67
N ALA A 63 -1.03 -5.29 6.08
CA ALA A 63 0.13 -5.48 5.23
C ALA A 63 -0.27 -6.22 3.94
N TYR A 64 0.22 -5.73 2.79
CA TYR A 64 0.23 -6.49 1.56
C TYR A 64 1.39 -7.49 1.55
N SER A 65 1.21 -8.62 0.87
CA SER A 65 2.28 -9.55 0.56
C SER A 65 3.01 -9.10 -0.71
N PHE A 66 4.25 -8.62 -0.59
CA PHE A 66 5.04 -8.16 -1.72
C PHE A 66 6.24 -9.06 -1.99
N ARG A 67 6.63 -9.09 -3.28
CA ARG A 67 7.97 -9.46 -3.72
C ARG A 67 8.72 -8.17 -4.04
N LEU A 68 9.78 -7.89 -3.30
CA LEU A 68 10.59 -6.68 -3.47
C LEU A 68 11.89 -7.01 -4.16
N THR A 69 12.20 -6.30 -5.26
CA THR A 69 13.51 -6.40 -5.90
C THR A 69 14.57 -5.71 -5.05
N VAL A 70 15.63 -6.42 -4.77
CA VAL A 70 16.81 -5.92 -4.06
C VAL A 70 18.07 -6.19 -4.89
N PRO A 71 19.21 -5.54 -4.62
CA PRO A 71 20.46 -5.91 -5.30
C PRO A 71 20.75 -7.40 -5.16
N GLY A 72 20.83 -8.11 -6.29
CA GLY A 72 21.12 -9.54 -6.33
C GLY A 72 19.90 -10.47 -6.34
N GLY A 73 18.66 -9.95 -6.31
CA GLY A 73 17.47 -10.79 -6.43
C GLY A 73 16.19 -10.19 -5.84
N GLU A 74 15.30 -11.06 -5.37
CA GLU A 74 14.02 -10.68 -4.77
C GLU A 74 13.85 -11.25 -3.37
N VAL A 75 13.19 -10.51 -2.51
CA VAL A 75 12.82 -10.93 -1.14
C VAL A 75 11.33 -10.77 -0.90
N GLY A 76 10.78 -11.55 0.03
CA GLY A 76 9.45 -11.28 0.59
C GLY A 76 9.48 -9.98 1.40
N ALA A 77 8.44 -9.18 1.29
CA ALA A 77 8.33 -7.90 1.99
C ALA A 77 6.90 -7.64 2.44
N ALA A 78 6.73 -7.21 3.70
CA ALA A 78 5.46 -6.72 4.20
C ALA A 78 5.21 -5.29 3.73
N GLY A 79 4.19 -5.07 2.91
CA GLY A 79 3.77 -3.74 2.47
C GLY A 79 2.79 -3.11 3.46
N ILE A 80 3.27 -2.45 4.51
CA ILE A 80 2.42 -1.86 5.55
C ILE A 80 1.54 -0.75 4.97
N THR A 81 0.25 -0.82 5.27
CA THR A 81 -0.75 0.11 4.73
C THR A 81 -1.88 0.37 5.73
N GLY A 82 -2.69 1.40 5.47
CA GLY A 82 -3.91 1.67 6.22
C GLY A 82 -3.69 1.88 7.71
N VAL A 83 -2.64 2.60 8.10
CA VAL A 83 -2.29 2.80 9.52
C VAL A 83 -3.11 3.93 10.09
N GLY A 84 -4.20 3.60 10.78
CA GLY A 84 -5.10 4.55 11.42
C GLY A 84 -5.31 4.29 12.91
N VAL A 85 -5.31 5.34 13.72
CA VAL A 85 -5.73 5.33 15.13
C VAL A 85 -6.65 6.52 15.34
N LEU A 86 -7.83 6.27 15.92
CA LEU A 86 -8.82 7.32 16.21
C LEU A 86 -8.17 8.48 16.98
N PRO A 87 -8.51 9.73 16.65
CA PRO A 87 -7.91 10.92 17.27
C PRO A 87 -7.99 10.92 18.80
N ASP A 88 -9.12 10.48 19.36
CA ASP A 88 -9.39 10.41 20.81
C ASP A 88 -8.64 9.26 21.51
N HIS A 89 -8.00 8.35 20.76
CA HIS A 89 -7.22 7.22 21.26
C HIS A 89 -5.72 7.31 20.97
N ARG A 90 -5.26 8.43 20.37
CA ARG A 90 -3.84 8.67 20.11
C ARG A 90 -3.04 8.75 21.42
N ARG A 91 -1.71 8.52 21.32
CA ARG A 91 -0.74 8.57 22.43
C ARG A 91 -0.95 7.53 23.54
N ARG A 92 -1.78 6.51 23.33
CA ARG A 92 -2.01 5.37 24.25
C ARG A 92 -1.17 4.14 23.88
N GLY A 93 -0.22 4.24 22.95
CA GLY A 93 0.65 3.14 22.54
C GLY A 93 0.02 2.17 21.53
N ILE A 94 -1.19 2.46 21.01
CA ILE A 94 -1.93 1.59 20.08
C ILE A 94 -1.13 1.35 18.80
N LEU A 95 -0.62 2.42 18.17
CA LEU A 95 0.22 2.31 16.99
C LEU A 95 1.43 1.37 17.23
N ARG A 96 2.08 1.48 18.38
CA ARG A 96 3.22 0.60 18.69
C ARG A 96 2.82 -0.87 18.74
N GLN A 97 1.66 -1.17 19.33
CA GLN A 97 1.15 -2.54 19.42
C GLN A 97 0.79 -3.09 18.03
N MET A 98 0.11 -2.30 17.19
CA MET A 98 -0.22 -2.71 15.82
C MET A 98 1.04 -2.94 14.97
N MET A 99 2.02 -2.03 15.05
CA MET A 99 3.28 -2.20 14.32
C MET A 99 4.05 -3.44 14.78
N ALA A 100 4.09 -3.72 16.08
CA ALA A 100 4.70 -4.95 16.61
C ALA A 100 3.98 -6.20 16.06
N TRP A 101 2.66 -6.20 16.06
CA TRP A 101 1.86 -7.30 15.52
C TRP A 101 2.16 -7.57 14.03
N LEU A 102 2.24 -6.49 13.22
CA LEU A 102 2.55 -6.58 11.78
C LEU A 102 3.98 -7.06 11.52
N HIS A 103 4.95 -6.61 12.32
CA HIS A 103 6.33 -7.09 12.22
C HIS A 103 6.45 -8.56 12.62
N ASP A 104 5.76 -8.98 13.68
CA ASP A 104 5.73 -10.38 14.08
C ASP A 104 5.07 -11.26 13.00
N ASP A 105 4.03 -10.76 12.32
CA ASP A 105 3.43 -11.44 11.17
C ASP A 105 4.43 -11.58 10.01
N ALA A 106 5.10 -10.50 9.64
CA ALA A 106 6.14 -10.51 8.60
C ALA A 106 7.25 -11.52 8.92
N ILE A 107 7.73 -11.56 10.16
CA ILE A 107 8.74 -12.53 10.61
C ILE A 107 8.23 -13.97 10.48
N ARG A 108 7.01 -14.26 10.90
CA ARG A 108 6.40 -15.60 10.79
C ARG A 108 6.27 -16.06 9.34
N ARG A 109 6.07 -15.11 8.42
CA ARG A 109 5.97 -15.37 6.97
C ARG A 109 7.32 -15.44 6.27
N GLY A 110 8.43 -15.19 6.99
CA GLY A 110 9.78 -15.18 6.42
C GLY A 110 10.04 -13.98 5.51
N GLU A 111 9.31 -12.89 5.70
CA GLU A 111 9.55 -11.64 4.96
C GLU A 111 10.77 -10.92 5.53
N ALA A 112 11.72 -10.60 4.67
CA ALA A 112 13.01 -10.06 5.08
C ALA A 112 12.96 -8.59 5.50
N VAL A 113 11.97 -7.85 4.99
CA VAL A 113 11.80 -6.41 5.21
C VAL A 113 10.33 -6.03 5.27
N ALA A 114 10.05 -4.89 5.90
CA ALA A 114 8.77 -4.21 5.78
C ALA A 114 8.96 -2.86 5.06
N VAL A 115 8.04 -2.52 4.19
CA VAL A 115 8.04 -1.27 3.42
C VAL A 115 6.71 -0.54 3.60
N LEU A 116 6.72 0.79 3.49
CA LEU A 116 5.51 1.60 3.53
C LEU A 116 5.69 2.90 2.74
N GLY A 117 4.58 3.48 2.29
CA GLY A 117 4.52 4.85 1.83
C GLY A 117 4.13 5.75 3.02
N ALA A 118 5.02 6.65 3.43
CA ALA A 118 4.78 7.49 4.58
C ALA A 118 4.21 8.86 4.19
N SER A 119 3.02 9.20 4.66
CA SER A 119 2.54 10.58 4.69
C SER A 119 3.32 11.43 5.72
N GLU A 120 3.72 10.79 6.84
CA GLU A 120 4.53 11.41 7.89
C GLU A 120 5.73 10.52 8.24
N GLY A 121 6.86 10.68 7.52
CA GLY A 121 8.05 9.84 7.66
C GLY A 121 8.65 9.77 9.07
N ALA A 122 8.57 10.85 9.85
CA ALA A 122 9.11 10.91 11.20
C ALA A 122 8.45 9.92 12.19
N ILE A 123 7.23 9.46 11.92
CA ILE A 123 6.52 8.51 12.78
C ILE A 123 7.21 7.14 12.80
N TYR A 124 7.74 6.69 11.66
CA TYR A 124 8.14 5.30 11.45
C TYR A 124 9.59 5.00 11.82
N GLN A 125 10.45 6.01 11.95
CA GLN A 125 11.84 5.83 12.35
C GLN A 125 11.99 5.07 13.69
N ARG A 126 11.09 5.31 14.65
CA ARG A 126 11.05 4.60 15.94
C ARG A 126 10.74 3.12 15.87
N PHE A 127 10.27 2.65 14.71
CA PHE A 127 9.97 1.25 14.43
C PHE A 127 11.02 0.59 13.52
N GLY A 128 12.15 1.25 13.29
CA GLY A 128 13.26 0.73 12.48
C GLY A 128 13.18 1.05 10.99
N TYR A 129 12.22 1.89 10.56
CA TYR A 129 12.15 2.31 9.16
C TYR A 129 13.15 3.42 8.87
N GLY A 130 13.82 3.31 7.74
CA GLY A 130 14.63 4.34 7.13
C GLY A 130 14.04 4.76 5.79
N GLN A 131 14.49 5.89 5.27
CA GLN A 131 14.11 6.34 3.94
C GLN A 131 14.77 5.45 2.88
N GLY A 132 13.98 4.66 2.16
CA GLY A 132 14.46 3.77 1.10
C GLY A 132 14.47 4.44 -0.27
N THR A 133 13.49 5.29 -0.55
CA THR A 133 13.35 5.98 -1.84
C THR A 133 12.59 7.29 -1.69
N THR A 134 12.67 8.14 -2.71
CA THR A 134 11.87 9.36 -2.87
C THR A 134 11.16 9.34 -4.20
N THR A 135 9.92 9.80 -4.20
CA THR A 135 9.13 10.04 -5.42
C THR A 135 8.99 11.54 -5.65
N SER A 136 9.20 11.97 -6.88
CA SER A 136 8.90 13.35 -7.30
C SER A 136 7.75 13.33 -8.30
N THR A 137 6.74 14.16 -8.05
CA THR A 137 5.63 14.35 -8.98
C THR A 137 5.81 15.67 -9.73
N PHE A 138 5.68 15.61 -11.04
CA PHE A 138 5.71 16.80 -11.90
C PHE A 138 4.34 17.00 -12.51
N SER A 139 3.81 18.22 -12.43
CA SER A 139 2.62 18.63 -13.14
C SER A 139 3.03 19.58 -14.27
N LEU A 140 2.61 19.29 -15.48
CA LEU A 140 2.94 20.09 -16.67
C LEU A 140 1.65 20.45 -17.40
N ASP A 141 1.40 21.75 -17.55
CA ASP A 141 0.30 22.24 -18.36
C ASP A 141 0.51 21.80 -19.83
N PRO A 142 -0.48 21.13 -20.47
CA PRO A 142 -0.41 20.70 -21.87
C PRO A 142 -0.02 21.83 -22.84
N ALA A 143 -0.43 23.08 -22.59
CA ALA A 143 -0.05 24.24 -23.39
C ALA A 143 1.46 24.52 -23.41
N HIS A 144 2.17 24.09 -22.37
CA HIS A 144 3.62 24.22 -22.21
C HIS A 144 4.39 22.92 -22.44
N ALA A 145 3.68 21.80 -22.70
CA ALA A 145 4.24 20.47 -22.91
C ALA A 145 4.87 20.34 -24.30
N ARG A 146 6.10 20.85 -24.43
CA ARG A 146 6.89 20.68 -25.66
C ARG A 146 8.33 20.30 -25.30
N PHE A 147 8.93 19.50 -26.15
CA PHE A 147 10.37 19.23 -26.00
C PHE A 147 11.19 20.50 -26.25
N ARG A 148 12.21 20.70 -25.44
CA ARG A 148 13.15 21.82 -25.61
C ARG A 148 13.87 21.76 -26.95
N ASP A 149 14.35 20.55 -27.28
CA ASP A 149 15.00 20.26 -28.55
C ASP A 149 14.13 19.29 -29.36
N PRO A 150 14.06 19.38 -30.68
CA PRO A 150 13.33 18.43 -31.52
C PRO A 150 13.83 17.01 -31.27
N VAL A 151 12.93 16.10 -30.92
CA VAL A 151 13.25 14.67 -30.84
C VAL A 151 13.08 14.08 -32.23
N PRO A 152 14.14 13.50 -32.84
CA PRO A 152 14.02 12.89 -34.15
C PRO A 152 12.99 11.75 -34.12
N PRO A 153 12.14 11.60 -35.12
CA PRO A 153 11.24 10.46 -35.19
C PRO A 153 12.03 9.16 -35.31
N ASP A 154 11.69 8.20 -34.46
CA ASP A 154 12.23 6.84 -34.53
C ASP A 154 11.23 5.96 -35.31
N PRO A 155 11.53 5.55 -36.55
CA PRO A 155 10.62 4.78 -37.37
C PRO A 155 10.37 3.36 -36.85
N SER A 156 11.20 2.88 -35.90
CA SER A 156 11.02 1.58 -35.24
C SER A 156 9.97 1.62 -34.12
N ARG A 157 9.61 2.81 -33.65
CA ARG A 157 8.66 3.01 -32.55
C ARG A 157 7.29 3.43 -33.09
N ARG A 158 6.25 2.80 -32.55
CA ARG A 158 4.86 3.13 -32.89
C ARG A 158 4.06 3.24 -31.61
N ILE A 159 3.22 4.27 -31.53
CA ILE A 159 2.21 4.41 -30.47
C ILE A 159 0.91 3.83 -31.02
N ARG A 160 0.23 3.02 -30.24
CA ARG A 160 -1.12 2.52 -30.53
C ARG A 160 -1.98 2.56 -29.29
N MET A 161 -3.26 2.68 -29.47
CA MET A 161 -4.24 2.49 -28.41
C MET A 161 -4.42 1.00 -28.12
N VAL A 162 -4.63 0.66 -26.87
CA VAL A 162 -5.01 -0.67 -26.41
C VAL A 162 -6.25 -0.54 -25.53
N ASP A 163 -7.10 -1.54 -25.52
CA ASP A 163 -8.20 -1.63 -24.57
C ASP A 163 -7.71 -2.16 -23.21
N GLU A 164 -8.60 -2.14 -22.22
CA GLU A 164 -8.28 -2.54 -20.85
C GLU A 164 -7.82 -4.01 -20.76
N ASP A 165 -8.48 -4.91 -21.49
CA ASP A 165 -8.12 -6.33 -21.46
C ASP A 165 -6.74 -6.58 -22.09
N GLU A 166 -6.43 -5.89 -23.18
CA GLU A 166 -5.10 -5.94 -23.78
C GLU A 166 -4.04 -5.32 -22.88
N ALA A 167 -4.34 -4.18 -22.23
CA ALA A 167 -3.47 -3.52 -21.27
C ALA A 167 -3.19 -4.43 -20.06
N ALA A 168 -4.23 -5.06 -19.50
CA ALA A 168 -4.10 -5.99 -18.37
C ALA A 168 -3.23 -7.21 -18.69
N ARG A 169 -3.11 -7.58 -19.95
CA ARG A 169 -2.25 -8.68 -20.41
C ARG A 169 -0.81 -8.20 -20.70
N ILE A 170 -0.65 -7.04 -21.34
CA ILE A 170 0.67 -6.59 -21.83
C ILE A 170 1.47 -5.89 -20.73
N PHE A 171 0.85 -5.03 -19.93
CA PHE A 171 1.59 -4.19 -18.96
C PHE A 171 2.27 -5.01 -17.87
N PRO A 172 1.65 -6.07 -17.28
CA PRO A 172 2.34 -6.95 -16.37
C PRO A 172 3.61 -7.58 -17.00
N MET A 173 3.50 -8.07 -18.24
CA MET A 173 4.63 -8.70 -18.93
C MET A 173 5.80 -7.73 -19.13
N VAL A 174 5.51 -6.49 -19.56
CA VAL A 174 6.54 -5.45 -19.74
C VAL A 174 7.16 -5.07 -18.41
N TYR A 175 6.35 -4.88 -17.38
CA TYR A 175 6.83 -4.54 -16.05
C TYR A 175 7.71 -5.64 -15.46
N ASP A 176 7.26 -6.90 -15.51
CA ASP A 176 7.98 -8.03 -14.96
C ASP A 176 9.28 -8.34 -15.72
N ALA A 177 9.35 -7.99 -17.00
CA ALA A 177 10.58 -8.13 -17.79
C ALA A 177 11.72 -7.20 -17.33
N VAL A 178 11.40 -6.08 -16.66
CA VAL A 178 12.40 -5.08 -16.27
C VAL A 178 12.51 -4.88 -14.74
N ARG A 179 11.46 -5.21 -13.98
CA ARG A 179 11.44 -4.92 -12.54
C ARG A 179 12.57 -5.62 -11.76
N GLY A 180 13.02 -6.79 -12.23
CA GLY A 180 14.13 -7.53 -11.61
C GLY A 180 15.45 -6.76 -11.58
N ASP A 181 15.62 -5.81 -12.49
CA ASP A 181 16.81 -4.96 -12.60
C ASP A 181 16.65 -3.62 -11.87
N ILE A 182 15.50 -3.38 -11.25
CA ILE A 182 15.16 -2.11 -10.59
C ILE A 182 15.03 -2.33 -9.08
N PRO A 183 16.08 -2.13 -8.26
CA PRO A 183 15.98 -2.22 -6.81
C PRO A 183 14.90 -1.29 -6.26
N GLY A 184 14.03 -1.83 -5.39
CA GLY A 184 12.86 -1.15 -4.87
C GLY A 184 11.56 -1.39 -5.65
N ALA A 185 11.62 -2.01 -6.84
CA ALA A 185 10.42 -2.41 -7.56
C ALA A 185 9.70 -3.56 -6.84
N VAL A 186 8.36 -3.46 -6.75
CA VAL A 186 7.52 -4.48 -6.11
C VAL A 186 6.75 -5.30 -7.15
N GLY A 187 6.64 -6.59 -6.92
CA GLY A 187 5.74 -7.46 -7.69
C GLY A 187 4.28 -7.02 -7.52
N ARG A 188 3.49 -7.18 -8.56
CA ARG A 188 2.08 -6.78 -8.57
C ARG A 188 1.22 -7.97 -8.96
N SER A 189 0.19 -8.26 -8.15
CA SER A 189 -0.81 -9.28 -8.47
C SER A 189 -1.69 -8.86 -9.66
N GLU A 190 -2.44 -9.80 -10.23
CA GLU A 190 -3.42 -9.50 -11.28
C GLU A 190 -4.47 -8.49 -10.79
N ASP A 191 -4.99 -8.66 -9.56
CA ASP A 191 -5.92 -7.70 -8.96
C ASP A 191 -5.29 -6.33 -8.78
N LYS A 192 -4.01 -6.24 -8.38
CA LYS A 192 -3.30 -4.94 -8.28
C LYS A 192 -3.22 -4.25 -9.64
N TRP A 193 -3.00 -5.01 -10.72
CA TRP A 193 -3.01 -4.46 -12.06
C TRP A 193 -4.40 -3.98 -12.49
N ARG A 194 -5.42 -4.83 -12.37
CA ARG A 194 -6.77 -4.52 -12.84
C ARG A 194 -7.46 -3.43 -12.02
N LEU A 195 -7.35 -3.51 -10.68
CA LEU A 195 -8.14 -2.67 -9.79
C LEU A 195 -7.45 -1.35 -9.42
N TYR A 196 -6.12 -1.31 -9.46
CA TYR A 196 -5.38 -0.16 -8.96
C TYR A 196 -4.53 0.54 -10.01
N MET A 197 -3.98 -0.19 -10.99
CA MET A 197 -3.09 0.39 -12.00
C MET A 197 -3.80 0.73 -13.30
N LEU A 198 -4.88 0.02 -13.63
CA LEU A 198 -5.65 0.18 -14.87
C LEU A 198 -7.10 0.62 -14.60
N GLY A 199 -7.59 0.50 -13.36
CA GLY A 199 -8.89 1.05 -12.97
C GLY A 199 -8.91 2.56 -13.21
N ASP A 200 -10.01 3.07 -13.76
CA ASP A 200 -10.22 4.50 -13.91
C ASP A 200 -10.21 5.15 -12.51
N ALA A 201 -9.30 6.09 -12.32
CA ALA A 201 -9.38 7.01 -11.21
C ALA A 201 -10.39 8.11 -11.62
N ASP A 202 -11.67 7.90 -11.28
CA ASP A 202 -12.68 8.95 -11.38
C ASP A 202 -12.44 10.08 -10.36
#